data_3fcd994fc04b4b3e3ecfc1e275c91354
#
_entry.id   3fcd994fc04b4b3e3ecfc1e275c91354
#
_cell.length_a   1.000
_cell.length_b   1.000
_cell.length_c   1.000
_cell.angle_alpha   90.00
_cell.angle_beta   90.00
_cell.angle_gamma   90.00
#
_symmetry.space_group_name_H-M   'P 1'
#
loop_
_entity.id
_entity.type
_entity.pdbx_description
1 polymer ?
#
loop_
_entity_poly.entity_id
_entity_poly.type
_entity_poly.pdbx_seq_one_letter_code
_entity_poly.pdbx_strand_id
1 'polypeptide(L)'
;MNKVLSVYFEREGVRVAGVHSQSTVLSDTLKLRDGENLTLAYELGREALKNYPDADGLYIGGGAWLTFPIFEKLEKEFHRPVITFENATIWHICHLLDLWKPIQGYGQLLESL
;
A
#
# COMPACT_ATOMS: atom_id res chain seq x y z
N MET A 1 -2.68 16.36 -0.80
CA MET A 1 -1.80 15.23 -1.16
C MET A 1 -2.51 14.18 -2.02
N ASN A 2 -3.67 13.71 -1.63
CA ASN A 2 -4.40 12.69 -2.40
C ASN A 2 -4.73 13.12 -3.85
N LYS A 3 -5.09 14.38 -4.04
CA LYS A 3 -5.42 14.94 -5.37
C LYS A 3 -4.19 14.96 -6.30
N VAL A 4 -3.02 15.27 -5.76
CA VAL A 4 -1.76 15.28 -6.53
C VAL A 4 -1.37 13.87 -6.95
N LEU A 5 -1.48 12.90 -6.06
CA LEU A 5 -1.19 11.50 -6.35
C LEU A 5 -2.14 10.92 -7.39
N SER A 6 -3.43 11.21 -7.29
CA SER A 6 -4.42 10.76 -8.27
C SER A 6 -4.10 11.27 -9.68
N VAL A 7 -3.78 12.56 -9.80
CA VAL A 7 -3.38 13.16 -11.08
C VAL A 7 -2.11 12.51 -11.64
N TYR A 8 -1.12 12.25 -10.77
CA TYR A 8 0.12 11.60 -11.18
C TYR A 8 -0.15 10.19 -11.70
N PHE A 9 -0.89 9.35 -10.97
CA PHE A 9 -1.21 7.99 -11.39
C PHE A 9 -1.96 7.98 -12.74
N GLU A 10 -2.93 8.85 -12.91
CA GLU A 10 -3.69 8.93 -14.16
C GLU A 10 -2.83 9.36 -15.34
N ARG A 11 -1.89 10.28 -15.13
CA ARG A 11 -0.91 10.67 -16.16
C ARG A 11 -0.02 9.50 -16.59
N GLU A 12 0.31 8.61 -15.66
CA GLU A 12 1.12 7.42 -15.93
C GLU A 12 0.30 6.20 -16.40
N GLY A 13 -0.97 6.40 -16.69
CA GLY A 13 -1.84 5.36 -17.25
C GLY A 13 -2.52 4.47 -16.22
N VAL A 14 -2.44 4.82 -14.93
CA VAL A 14 -3.11 4.09 -13.86
C VAL A 14 -4.39 4.81 -13.47
N ARG A 15 -5.54 4.21 -13.76
CA ARG A 15 -6.83 4.77 -13.40
C ARG A 15 -7.07 4.65 -11.90
N VAL A 16 -7.40 5.77 -11.26
CA VAL A 16 -7.74 5.80 -9.85
C VAL A 16 -9.26 5.57 -9.68
N ALA A 17 -9.64 4.40 -9.18
CA ALA A 17 -11.05 4.04 -8.96
C ALA A 17 -11.66 4.86 -7.82
N GLY A 18 -10.88 5.21 -6.83
CA GLY A 18 -11.30 6.04 -5.73
C GLY A 18 -10.20 6.25 -4.71
N VAL A 19 -10.46 7.12 -3.75
CA VAL A 19 -9.53 7.46 -2.68
C VAL A 19 -10.25 7.33 -1.35
N HIS A 20 -9.67 6.57 -0.43
CA HIS A 20 -10.12 6.47 0.95
C HIS A 20 -9.01 7.02 1.85
N SER A 21 -9.31 8.02 2.64
CA SER A 21 -8.31 8.64 3.49
C SER A 21 -8.86 9.00 4.84
N GLN A 22 -7.98 8.95 5.83
CA GLN A 22 -8.26 9.51 7.14
C GLN A 22 -7.64 10.90 7.24
N SER A 23 -8.43 11.87 7.69
CA SER A 23 -7.95 13.22 7.94
C SER A 23 -7.25 13.27 9.29
N THR A 24 -5.97 12.87 9.29
CA THR A 24 -5.10 13.00 10.46
C THR A 24 -3.85 13.79 10.08
N VAL A 25 -3.30 14.50 11.07
CA VAL A 25 -1.99 15.12 10.90
C VAL A 25 -0.89 14.07 11.18
N LEU A 26 0.23 14.21 10.48
CA LEU A 26 1.37 13.28 10.60
C LEU A 26 1.82 13.08 12.05
N SER A 27 1.84 14.15 12.84
CA SER A 27 2.23 14.09 14.25
C SER A 27 1.34 13.15 15.09
N ASP A 28 0.06 13.07 14.79
CA ASP A 28 -0.85 12.19 15.53
C ASP A 28 -0.67 10.73 15.11
N THR A 29 -0.42 10.47 13.84
CA THR A 29 -0.09 9.14 13.34
C THR A 29 1.20 8.61 13.96
N LEU A 30 2.22 9.46 14.09
CA LEU A 30 3.50 9.10 14.72
C LEU A 30 3.41 8.82 16.23
N LYS A 31 2.38 9.30 16.89
CA LYS A 31 2.13 9.02 18.31
C LYS A 31 1.45 7.69 18.58
N LEU A 32 0.89 7.06 17.55
CA LEU A 32 0.26 5.75 17.70
C LEU A 32 1.31 4.70 18.04
N ARG A 33 0.94 3.77 18.93
CA ARG A 33 1.75 2.58 19.19
C ARG A 33 1.71 1.69 17.95
N ASP A 34 2.73 0.86 17.77
CA ASP A 34 2.88 0.00 16.60
C ASP A 34 1.63 -0.84 16.30
N GLY A 35 1.03 -1.46 17.34
CA GLY A 35 -0.18 -2.25 17.19
C GLY A 35 -1.40 -1.43 16.77
N GLU A 36 -1.55 -0.22 17.26
CA GLU A 36 -2.64 0.70 16.88
C GLU A 36 -2.46 1.17 15.44
N ASN A 37 -1.22 1.48 15.06
CA ASN A 37 -0.87 1.89 13.71
C ASN A 37 -1.18 0.79 12.70
N LEU A 38 -0.76 -0.44 12.96
CA LEU A 38 -1.02 -1.60 12.13
C LEU A 38 -2.52 -1.88 11.98
N THR A 39 -3.27 -1.85 13.08
CA THR A 39 -4.72 -2.07 13.06
C THR A 39 -5.42 -1.02 12.22
N LEU A 40 -5.08 0.25 12.39
CA LEU A 40 -5.70 1.34 11.66
C LEU A 40 -5.36 1.29 10.17
N ALA A 41 -4.10 1.02 9.82
CA ALA A 41 -3.68 0.86 8.43
C ALA A 41 -4.40 -0.30 7.75
N TYR A 42 -4.55 -1.43 8.44
CA TYR A 42 -5.29 -2.58 7.94
C TYR A 42 -6.77 -2.26 7.70
N GLU A 43 -7.43 -1.62 8.67
CA GLU A 43 -8.85 -1.25 8.56
C GLU A 43 -9.10 -0.28 7.42
N LEU A 44 -8.23 0.74 7.26
CA LEU A 44 -8.32 1.69 6.14
C LEU A 44 -8.15 1.00 4.79
N GLY A 45 -7.19 0.11 4.67
CA GLY A 45 -6.98 -0.67 3.45
C GLY A 45 -8.16 -1.58 3.13
N ARG A 46 -8.68 -2.23 4.15
CA ARG A 46 -9.85 -3.12 4.02
C ARG A 46 -11.10 -2.36 3.58
N GLU A 47 -11.37 -1.20 4.16
CA GLU A 47 -12.50 -0.36 3.76
C GLU A 47 -12.36 0.14 2.33
N ALA A 48 -11.16 0.57 1.93
CA ALA A 48 -10.91 0.98 0.56
C ALA A 48 -11.20 -0.14 -0.44
N LEU A 49 -10.71 -1.34 -0.18
CA LEU A 49 -10.93 -2.51 -1.05
C LEU A 49 -12.39 -2.94 -1.10
N LYS A 50 -13.14 -2.79 -0.01
CA LYS A 50 -14.58 -3.05 0.02
C LYS A 50 -15.38 -2.01 -0.76
N ASN A 51 -15.00 -0.74 -0.63
CA ASN A 51 -15.72 0.35 -1.28
C ASN A 51 -15.49 0.40 -2.79
N TYR A 52 -14.39 -0.16 -3.25
CA TYR A 52 -14.02 -0.18 -4.68
C TYR A 52 -13.75 -1.60 -5.16
N PRO A 53 -14.80 -2.45 -5.26
CA PRO A 53 -14.63 -3.87 -5.57
C PRO A 53 -14.08 -4.14 -6.98
N ASP A 54 -14.22 -3.19 -7.90
CA ASP A 54 -13.73 -3.31 -9.27
C ASP A 54 -12.28 -2.84 -9.45
N ALA A 55 -11.65 -2.31 -8.40
CA ALA A 55 -10.24 -1.92 -8.46
C ALA A 55 -9.33 -3.14 -8.52
N ASP A 56 -8.31 -3.09 -9.38
CA ASP A 56 -7.36 -4.20 -9.58
C ASP A 56 -6.33 -4.33 -8.47
N GLY A 57 -6.15 -3.30 -7.65
CA GLY A 57 -5.20 -3.30 -6.55
C GLY A 57 -5.40 -2.10 -5.63
N LEU A 58 -4.61 -2.10 -4.56
CA LEU A 58 -4.62 -1.04 -3.55
C LEU A 58 -3.23 -0.41 -3.46
N TYR A 59 -3.17 0.91 -3.45
CA TYR A 59 -1.98 1.65 -3.04
C TYR A 59 -2.21 2.32 -1.68
N ILE A 60 -1.34 2.03 -0.73
CA ILE A 60 -1.34 2.68 0.58
C ILE A 60 -0.21 3.71 0.60
N GLY A 61 -0.57 4.97 0.58
CA GLY A 61 0.38 6.08 0.63
C GLY A 61 0.65 6.56 2.05
N GLY A 62 1.81 7.19 2.22
CA GLY A 62 2.21 7.79 3.49
C GLY A 62 3.24 6.95 4.26
N GLY A 63 4.39 7.56 4.54
CA GLY A 63 5.52 6.88 5.20
C GLY A 63 5.40 6.72 6.71
N ALA A 64 4.30 7.18 7.32
CA ALA A 64 4.07 7.06 8.75
C ALA A 64 3.31 5.78 9.16
N TRP A 65 2.80 5.04 8.18
CA TRP A 65 2.09 3.79 8.40
C TRP A 65 3.05 2.61 8.44
N LEU A 66 2.86 1.73 9.42
CA LEU A 66 3.52 0.44 9.44
C LEU A 66 2.70 -0.54 8.60
N THR A 67 3.12 -0.76 7.37
CA THR A 67 2.33 -1.52 6.41
C THR A 67 2.87 -2.92 6.13
N PHE A 68 4.15 -3.18 6.39
CA PHE A 68 4.79 -4.46 6.08
C PHE A 68 4.02 -5.70 6.55
N PRO A 69 3.56 -5.78 7.81
CA PRO A 69 2.87 -6.99 8.29
C PRO A 69 1.45 -7.17 7.73
N ILE A 70 0.88 -6.15 7.10
CA ILE A 70 -0.52 -6.21 6.64
C ILE A 70 -0.70 -6.49 5.15
N PHE A 71 0.35 -6.38 4.33
CA PHE A 71 0.26 -6.60 2.88
C PHE A 71 -0.34 -7.95 2.55
N GLU A 72 0.32 -8.98 3.05
CA GLU A 72 -0.04 -10.36 2.76
C GLU A 72 -1.44 -10.69 3.26
N LYS A 73 -1.81 -10.16 4.42
CA LYS A 73 -3.14 -10.35 5.00
C LYS A 73 -4.23 -9.74 4.12
N LEU A 74 -4.04 -8.50 3.65
CA LEU A 74 -4.98 -7.85 2.75
C LEU A 74 -5.06 -8.56 1.39
N GLU A 75 -3.92 -8.96 0.84
CA GLU A 75 -3.89 -9.67 -0.43
C GLU A 75 -4.58 -11.04 -0.37
N LYS A 76 -4.42 -11.77 0.72
CA LYS A 76 -5.10 -13.04 0.94
C LYS A 76 -6.60 -12.87 1.10
N GLU A 77 -7.04 -11.82 1.79
CA GLU A 77 -8.46 -11.55 2.02
C GLU A 77 -9.18 -11.10 0.74
N PHE A 78 -8.57 -10.23 -0.05
CA PHE A 78 -9.20 -9.59 -1.21
C PHE A 78 -8.75 -10.10 -2.57
N HIS A 79 -7.71 -10.92 -2.63
CA HIS A 79 -7.12 -11.46 -3.87
C HIS A 79 -6.71 -10.37 -4.85
N ARG A 80 -6.18 -9.26 -4.33
CA ARG A 80 -5.69 -8.11 -5.11
C ARG A 80 -4.35 -7.63 -4.57
N PRO A 81 -3.41 -7.20 -5.42
CA PRO A 81 -2.10 -6.73 -4.96
C PRO A 81 -2.22 -5.47 -4.11
N VAL A 82 -1.39 -5.39 -3.09
CA VAL A 82 -1.27 -4.23 -2.21
C VAL A 82 0.11 -3.64 -2.35
N ILE A 83 0.16 -2.42 -2.86
CA ILE A 83 1.40 -1.68 -3.08
C ILE A 83 1.51 -0.57 -2.04
N THR A 84 2.68 -0.47 -1.44
CA THR A 84 2.99 0.59 -0.48
C THR A 84 4.31 1.24 -0.85
N PHE A 85 4.64 2.31 -0.17
CA PHE A 85 5.94 2.94 -0.30
C PHE A 85 7.09 1.94 -0.05
N GLU A 86 6.96 1.12 0.99
CA GLU A 86 8.03 0.21 1.39
C GLU A 86 8.28 -0.89 0.36
N ASN A 87 7.26 -1.63 -0.04
CA ASN A 87 7.45 -2.74 -0.97
C ASN A 87 7.82 -2.27 -2.37
N ALA A 88 7.29 -1.14 -2.80
CA ALA A 88 7.66 -0.53 -4.08
C ALA A 88 9.13 -0.08 -4.09
N THR A 89 9.61 0.51 -2.99
CA THR A 89 11.00 0.95 -2.85
C THR A 89 11.95 -0.25 -2.89
N ILE A 90 11.66 -1.30 -2.12
CA ILE A 90 12.49 -2.52 -2.11
C ILE A 90 12.53 -3.17 -3.50
N TRP A 91 11.37 -3.30 -4.14
CA TRP A 91 11.28 -3.85 -5.49
C TRP A 91 12.15 -3.05 -6.47
N HIS A 92 12.05 -1.73 -6.42
CA HIS A 92 12.81 -0.86 -7.33
C HIS A 92 14.32 -0.92 -7.07
N ILE A 93 14.75 -0.97 -5.80
CA ILE A 93 16.16 -1.14 -5.44
C ILE A 93 16.68 -2.48 -5.98
N CYS A 94 15.94 -3.57 -5.79
CA CYS A 94 16.32 -4.87 -6.32
C CYS A 94 16.44 -4.85 -7.85
N HIS A 95 15.52 -4.17 -8.52
CA HIS A 95 15.58 -3.99 -9.96
C HIS A 95 16.84 -3.23 -10.40
N LEU A 96 17.17 -2.13 -9.74
CA LEU A 96 18.37 -1.33 -10.07
C LEU A 96 19.68 -2.06 -9.82
N LEU A 97 19.71 -2.95 -8.83
CA LEU A 97 20.88 -3.75 -8.46
C LEU A 97 20.96 -5.10 -9.16
N ASP A 98 20.02 -5.39 -10.05
CA ASP A 98 19.90 -6.68 -10.76
C ASP A 98 19.77 -7.88 -9.80
N LEU A 99 19.02 -7.69 -8.72
CA LEU A 99 18.75 -8.70 -7.70
C LEU A 99 17.37 -9.32 -7.90
N TRP A 100 17.30 -10.29 -8.79
CA TRP A 100 16.04 -10.97 -9.18
C TRP A 100 15.80 -12.23 -8.34
N LYS A 101 15.61 -12.04 -7.05
CA LYS A 101 15.33 -13.14 -6.13
C LYS A 101 14.00 -12.88 -5.41
N PRO A 102 12.98 -13.74 -5.63
CA PRO A 102 11.69 -13.59 -4.95
C PRO A 102 11.83 -13.58 -3.43
N ILE A 103 11.12 -12.63 -2.81
CA ILE A 103 11.04 -12.51 -1.35
C ILE A 103 9.64 -12.97 -0.93
N GLN A 104 9.56 -14.08 -0.21
CA GLN A 104 8.31 -14.68 0.22
C GLN A 104 7.78 -14.06 1.52
N GLY A 105 6.46 -14.00 1.66
CA GLY A 105 5.79 -13.58 2.89
C GLY A 105 5.54 -12.09 3.02
N TYR A 106 5.86 -11.30 1.99
CA TYR A 106 5.69 -9.83 1.99
C TYR A 106 4.92 -9.32 0.78
N GLY A 107 3.99 -10.13 0.29
CA GLY A 107 3.08 -9.76 -0.78
C GLY A 107 3.56 -10.07 -2.19
N GLN A 108 2.62 -9.98 -3.13
CA GLN A 108 2.83 -10.40 -4.52
C GLN A 108 3.94 -9.62 -5.23
N LEU A 109 4.10 -8.33 -4.93
CA LEU A 109 5.11 -7.51 -5.60
C LEU A 109 6.52 -8.03 -5.33
N LEU A 110 6.86 -8.33 -4.07
CA LEU A 110 8.18 -8.85 -3.72
C LEU A 110 8.38 -10.31 -4.11
N GLU A 111 7.31 -11.07 -4.19
CA GLU A 111 7.34 -12.44 -4.71
C GLU A 111 7.58 -12.49 -6.22
N SER A 112 7.32 -11.38 -6.93
CA SER A 112 7.53 -11.27 -8.38
C SER A 112 8.97 -10.99 -8.79
N LEU A 113 9.87 -10.78 -7.85
CA LEU A 113 11.29 -10.54 -8.13
C LEU A 113 11.98 -11.73 -8.78
#